data_4a956cc218ca8aa6848ca51ca1c1faa1
#
_entry.id   4a956cc218ca8aa6848ca51ca1c1faa1
#
_cell.length_a   1.000
_cell.length_b   1.000
_cell.length_c   1.000
_cell.angle_alpha   90.00
_cell.angle_beta   90.00
_cell.angle_gamma   90.00
#
_symmetry.space_group_name_H-M   'P 1'
#
loop_
_entity.id
_entity.type
_entity.pdbx_description
1 polymer ?
#
loop_
_entity_poly.entity_id
_entity_poly.type
_entity_poly.pdbx_seq_one_letter_code
_entity_poly.pdbx_strand_id
1 'polypeptide(L)'
;MPFLRGTITTRFVHMDKSFLQKLYQSHQACPTCPTPAEVSYFFVELLGALFADFTQLSHLSEDDFARLMNKQQDDLEKLLRNNLASDAGGSTKLADDFFQALPDIHTRIEEDVTAMYEGDPAAKSRSEVVRTYPGFYAIAAYRMAHQLLKQGVKEIPRIITEHAHSKTGIDIHPGATIGRHFCIDHGTGVVIGETSVIGDHVKIYQGVTLGALSVNKEDASRKRHPTLEDHVVVYAGATILGGETVIGHHSVIGGNVWLTRSVPPLSKIYYQAKMFNGDTNETDLVVFRSHE
;
A
#
# COMPACT_ATOMS: atom_id res chain seq x y z
N MET A 1 -3.33 59.10 4.96
CA MET A 1 -2.28 58.28 5.58
C MET A 1 -1.50 57.60 4.46
N PRO A 2 -0.18 57.83 4.32
CA PRO A 2 0.60 57.28 3.23
C PRO A 2 0.98 55.83 3.52
N PHE A 3 0.69 54.95 2.57
CA PHE A 3 1.15 53.54 2.57
C PHE A 3 2.67 53.48 2.53
N LEU A 4 3.28 52.97 3.60
CA LEU A 4 4.68 52.59 3.66
C LEU A 4 4.94 51.50 2.62
N ARG A 5 5.59 51.82 1.51
CA ARG A 5 6.24 50.86 0.62
C ARG A 5 7.42 50.24 1.38
N GLY A 6 7.19 49.08 2.00
CA GLY A 6 8.27 48.30 2.53
C GLY A 6 9.16 47.81 1.38
N THR A 7 10.37 48.29 1.33
CA THR A 7 11.45 47.77 0.48
C THR A 7 11.74 46.35 0.93
N ILE A 8 11.28 45.36 0.13
CA ILE A 8 11.71 43.99 0.31
C ILE A 8 13.20 43.96 -0.01
N THR A 9 14.03 43.96 1.02
CA THR A 9 15.47 43.72 0.88
C THR A 9 15.62 42.25 0.51
N THR A 10 15.75 41.98 -0.80
CA THR A 10 16.05 40.64 -1.31
C THR A 10 17.44 40.27 -0.80
N ARG A 11 17.48 39.46 0.26
CA ARG A 11 18.73 38.84 0.70
C ARG A 11 19.13 37.87 -0.42
N PHE A 12 20.06 38.28 -1.28
CA PHE A 12 20.67 37.41 -2.25
C PHE A 12 21.42 36.31 -1.47
N VAL A 13 20.94 35.09 -1.57
CA VAL A 13 21.68 33.92 -1.08
C VAL A 13 22.96 33.85 -1.92
N HIS A 14 24.14 33.88 -1.29
CA HIS A 14 25.42 33.67 -1.96
C HIS A 14 25.53 32.22 -2.39
N MET A 15 24.74 31.82 -3.39
CA MET A 15 24.86 30.52 -4.07
C MET A 15 25.68 30.66 -5.34
N ASP A 16 26.44 29.62 -5.67
CA ASP A 16 27.14 29.54 -6.94
C ASP A 16 26.13 29.66 -8.10
N LYS A 17 26.43 30.55 -9.04
CA LYS A 17 25.57 30.80 -10.21
C LYS A 17 25.39 29.55 -11.08
N SER A 18 26.43 28.69 -11.20
CA SER A 18 26.34 27.44 -11.95
C SER A 18 25.37 26.46 -11.30
N PHE A 19 25.37 26.36 -9.99
CA PHE A 19 24.44 25.55 -9.23
C PHE A 19 22.99 26.05 -9.38
N LEU A 20 22.75 27.36 -9.26
CA LEU A 20 21.43 27.94 -9.46
C LEU A 20 20.91 27.69 -10.89
N GLN A 21 21.77 27.84 -11.89
CA GLN A 21 21.41 27.57 -13.28
C GLN A 21 21.04 26.10 -13.51
N LYS A 22 21.80 25.17 -12.92
CA LYS A 22 21.51 23.74 -12.97
C LYS A 22 20.15 23.41 -12.34
N LEU A 23 19.84 23.96 -11.15
CA LEU A 23 18.55 23.79 -10.50
C LEU A 23 17.40 24.33 -11.36
N TYR A 24 17.55 25.56 -11.86
CA TYR A 24 16.55 26.15 -12.75
C TYR A 24 16.28 25.29 -13.99
N GLN A 25 17.32 24.80 -14.67
CA GLN A 25 17.19 23.92 -15.82
C GLN A 25 16.48 22.61 -15.48
N SER A 26 16.77 22.01 -14.29
CA SER A 26 16.07 20.81 -13.83
C SER A 26 14.57 21.05 -13.64
N HIS A 27 14.18 22.20 -13.10
CA HIS A 27 12.76 22.58 -12.98
C HIS A 27 12.08 22.83 -14.33
N GLN A 28 12.82 23.35 -15.31
CA GLN A 28 12.27 23.55 -16.66
C GLN A 28 12.10 22.21 -17.44
N ALA A 29 12.86 21.18 -17.09
CA ALA A 29 12.79 19.88 -17.75
C ALA A 29 11.52 19.08 -17.40
N CYS A 30 10.86 19.38 -16.26
CA CYS A 30 9.61 18.74 -15.86
C CYS A 30 8.57 19.77 -15.35
N PRO A 31 8.12 20.69 -16.22
CA PRO A 31 7.23 21.79 -15.79
C PRO A 31 5.81 21.35 -15.42
N THR A 32 5.38 20.15 -15.84
CA THR A 32 3.99 19.66 -15.74
C THR A 32 3.86 18.36 -14.94
N CYS A 33 4.95 17.76 -14.45
CA CYS A 33 4.88 16.53 -13.66
C CYS A 33 4.02 16.74 -12.40
N PRO A 34 3.02 15.86 -12.13
CA PRO A 34 2.24 15.96 -10.92
C PRO A 34 3.14 15.77 -9.70
N THR A 35 3.00 16.64 -8.73
CA THR A 35 3.77 16.54 -7.49
C THR A 35 3.25 15.41 -6.61
N PRO A 36 4.10 14.79 -5.76
CA PRO A 36 3.63 13.83 -4.76
C PRO A 36 2.50 14.37 -3.88
N ALA A 37 2.50 15.67 -3.58
CA ALA A 37 1.46 16.31 -2.78
C ALA A 37 0.09 16.34 -3.50
N GLU A 38 0.06 16.69 -4.80
CA GLU A 38 -1.17 16.69 -5.60
C GLU A 38 -1.77 15.28 -5.72
N VAL A 39 -0.92 14.28 -5.98
CA VAL A 39 -1.36 12.88 -6.07
C VAL A 39 -1.89 12.37 -4.72
N SER A 40 -1.20 12.68 -3.63
CA SER A 40 -1.63 12.29 -2.28
C SER A 40 -2.93 12.98 -1.88
N TYR A 41 -3.10 14.25 -2.24
CA TYR A 41 -4.34 14.99 -1.99
C TYR A 41 -5.52 14.36 -2.74
N PHE A 42 -5.36 14.06 -4.04
CA PHE A 42 -6.37 13.35 -4.82
C PHE A 42 -6.79 12.03 -4.16
N PHE A 43 -5.82 11.21 -3.74
CA PHE A 43 -6.11 9.93 -3.08
C PHE A 43 -6.93 10.12 -1.79
N VAL A 44 -6.53 11.08 -0.93
CA VAL A 44 -7.22 11.33 0.34
C VAL A 44 -8.65 11.82 0.14
N GLU A 45 -8.85 12.75 -0.80
CA GLU A 45 -10.18 13.27 -1.14
C GLU A 45 -11.09 12.17 -1.71
N LEU A 46 -10.56 11.33 -2.62
CA LEU A 46 -11.33 10.22 -3.18
C LEU A 46 -11.68 9.19 -2.10
N LEU A 47 -10.72 8.82 -1.23
CA LEU A 47 -10.99 7.92 -0.12
C LEU A 47 -12.08 8.48 0.81
N GLY A 48 -12.05 9.79 1.09
CA GLY A 48 -13.06 10.49 1.87
C GLY A 48 -14.44 10.48 1.21
N ALA A 49 -14.51 10.56 -0.11
CA ALA A 49 -15.77 10.46 -0.84
C ALA A 49 -16.35 9.02 -0.83
N LEU A 50 -15.48 8.00 -0.82
CA LEU A 50 -15.89 6.60 -0.83
C LEU A 50 -16.34 6.09 0.54
N PHE A 51 -15.80 6.63 1.63
CA PHE A 51 -16.04 6.13 3.00
C PHE A 51 -16.53 7.24 3.92
N ALA A 52 -17.83 7.23 4.21
CA ALA A 52 -18.49 8.23 5.07
C ALA A 52 -17.90 8.27 6.51
N ASP A 53 -17.38 7.14 6.97
CA ASP A 53 -16.68 7.05 8.27
C ASP A 53 -15.31 7.73 8.26
N PHE A 54 -14.69 7.90 7.09
CA PHE A 54 -13.41 8.58 6.94
C PHE A 54 -13.55 10.10 6.84
N THR A 55 -14.60 10.59 6.15
CA THR A 55 -14.88 12.03 5.99
C THR A 55 -16.38 12.31 6.06
N GLN A 56 -16.77 13.33 6.83
CA GLN A 56 -18.18 13.73 6.95
C GLN A 56 -18.61 14.64 5.78
N LEU A 57 -19.40 14.10 4.86
CA LEU A 57 -19.99 14.81 3.72
C LEU A 57 -21.53 14.88 3.79
N SER A 58 -22.12 14.59 4.95
CA SER A 58 -23.56 14.53 5.18
C SER A 58 -24.30 15.87 4.97
N HIS A 59 -23.57 16.97 4.87
CA HIS A 59 -24.12 18.30 4.57
C HIS A 59 -24.32 18.55 3.07
N LEU A 60 -23.80 17.70 2.20
CA LEU A 60 -23.95 17.82 0.76
C LEU A 60 -25.33 17.30 0.31
N SER A 61 -25.93 17.98 -0.66
CA SER A 61 -27.03 17.40 -1.44
C SER A 61 -26.51 16.31 -2.38
N GLU A 62 -27.41 15.47 -2.91
CA GLU A 62 -27.06 14.45 -3.89
C GLU A 62 -26.37 15.06 -5.13
N ASP A 63 -26.89 16.21 -5.60
CA ASP A 63 -26.29 16.95 -6.72
C ASP A 63 -24.89 17.50 -6.39
N ASP A 64 -24.66 17.97 -5.15
CA ASP A 64 -23.35 18.44 -4.72
C ASP A 64 -22.37 17.26 -4.64
N PHE A 65 -22.83 16.12 -4.16
CA PHE A 65 -22.00 14.91 -4.10
C PHE A 65 -21.64 14.40 -5.52
N ALA A 66 -22.61 14.41 -6.45
CA ALA A 66 -22.34 14.09 -7.85
C ALA A 66 -21.31 15.05 -8.47
N ARG A 67 -21.41 16.36 -8.18
CA ARG A 67 -20.41 17.35 -8.60
C ARG A 67 -19.03 17.07 -8.00
N LEU A 68 -18.97 16.65 -6.73
CA LEU A 68 -17.71 16.26 -6.09
C LEU A 68 -17.08 15.06 -6.83
N MET A 69 -17.84 14.02 -7.14
CA MET A 69 -17.33 12.84 -7.86
C MET A 69 -16.85 13.19 -9.28
N ASN A 70 -17.58 14.03 -10.01
CA ASN A 70 -17.14 14.52 -11.32
C ASN A 70 -15.83 15.32 -11.21
N LYS A 71 -15.72 16.18 -10.19
CA LYS A 71 -14.48 16.91 -9.92
C LYS A 71 -13.30 15.95 -9.64
N GLN A 72 -13.52 14.88 -8.88
CA GLN A 72 -12.47 13.88 -8.64
C GLN A 72 -12.01 13.21 -9.94
N GLN A 73 -12.93 12.95 -10.88
CA GLN A 73 -12.59 12.42 -12.20
C GLN A 73 -11.75 13.41 -13.02
N ASP A 74 -12.15 14.68 -13.04
CA ASP A 74 -11.42 15.76 -13.71
C ASP A 74 -10.01 15.94 -13.11
N ASP A 75 -9.89 15.87 -11.78
CA ASP A 75 -8.61 15.96 -11.07
C ASP A 75 -7.68 14.78 -11.44
N LEU A 76 -8.21 13.55 -11.50
CA LEU A 76 -7.44 12.40 -11.98
C LEU A 76 -7.00 12.58 -13.43
N GLU A 77 -7.90 12.99 -14.34
CA GLU A 77 -7.56 13.27 -15.72
C GLU A 77 -6.41 14.28 -15.84
N LYS A 78 -6.47 15.37 -15.06
CA LYS A 78 -5.42 16.38 -15.02
C LYS A 78 -4.08 15.82 -14.55
N LEU A 79 -4.07 15.00 -13.47
CA LEU A 79 -2.86 14.33 -12.99
C LEU A 79 -2.28 13.40 -14.06
N LEU A 80 -3.13 12.61 -14.72
CA LEU A 80 -2.72 11.69 -15.78
C LEU A 80 -2.16 12.43 -17.01
N ARG A 81 -2.79 13.54 -17.42
CA ARG A 81 -2.33 14.37 -18.55
C ARG A 81 -0.93 14.92 -18.28
N ASN A 82 -0.68 15.36 -17.07
CA ASN A 82 0.62 15.90 -16.67
C ASN A 82 1.70 14.81 -16.53
N ASN A 83 1.31 13.56 -16.28
CA ASN A 83 2.21 12.40 -16.14
C ASN A 83 2.56 11.77 -17.50
N LEU A 84 1.63 11.80 -18.46
CA LEU A 84 1.77 11.07 -19.74
C LEU A 84 2.39 11.89 -20.89
N ALA A 85 2.91 13.04 -20.64
CA ALA A 85 3.69 13.93 -21.56
C ALA A 85 3.25 14.07 -23.05
N SER A 86 2.23 13.31 -23.56
CA SER A 86 2.01 13.25 -25.02
C SER A 86 0.59 12.96 -25.53
N ASP A 87 -0.41 12.58 -24.70
CA ASP A 87 -1.72 12.23 -25.25
C ASP A 87 -2.90 12.68 -24.37
N ALA A 88 -3.51 13.80 -24.76
CA ALA A 88 -4.71 14.34 -24.06
C ALA A 88 -5.92 13.39 -24.15
N GLY A 89 -6.06 12.60 -25.23
CA GLY A 89 -7.14 11.63 -25.39
C GLY A 89 -6.96 10.38 -24.51
N GLY A 90 -5.71 9.99 -24.29
CA GLY A 90 -5.37 8.86 -23.42
C GLY A 90 -5.68 9.11 -21.94
N SER A 91 -5.45 10.34 -21.45
CA SER A 91 -5.70 10.69 -20.05
C SER A 91 -7.19 10.66 -19.68
N THR A 92 -8.07 11.18 -20.55
CA THR A 92 -9.51 11.12 -20.36
C THR A 92 -10.00 9.68 -20.29
N LYS A 93 -9.59 8.85 -21.25
CA LYS A 93 -9.96 7.43 -21.26
C LYS A 93 -9.50 6.69 -20.01
N LEU A 94 -8.27 6.93 -19.55
CA LEU A 94 -7.75 6.28 -18.34
C LEU A 94 -8.51 6.71 -17.08
N ALA A 95 -8.90 7.99 -16.98
CA ALA A 95 -9.72 8.47 -15.88
C ALA A 95 -11.12 7.82 -15.92
N ASP A 96 -11.76 7.77 -17.10
CA ASP A 96 -13.05 7.11 -17.29
C ASP A 96 -12.98 5.63 -16.90
N ASP A 97 -12.01 4.89 -17.43
CA ASP A 97 -11.81 3.46 -17.12
C ASP A 97 -11.56 3.22 -15.62
N PHE A 98 -10.84 4.13 -14.94
CA PHE A 98 -10.63 4.06 -13.48
C PHE A 98 -11.94 4.26 -12.71
N PHE A 99 -12.73 5.31 -13.06
CA PHE A 99 -14.00 5.58 -12.38
C PHE A 99 -15.06 4.52 -12.70
N GLN A 100 -15.02 3.89 -13.87
CA GLN A 100 -15.84 2.71 -14.16
C GLN A 100 -15.48 1.49 -13.30
N ALA A 101 -14.20 1.33 -12.94
CA ALA A 101 -13.75 0.27 -12.04
C ALA A 101 -14.00 0.57 -10.55
N LEU A 102 -14.35 1.81 -10.19
CA LEU A 102 -14.46 2.27 -8.81
C LEU A 102 -15.45 1.47 -7.95
N PRO A 103 -16.61 1.02 -8.48
CA PRO A 103 -17.52 0.15 -7.71
C PRO A 103 -16.90 -1.19 -7.30
N ASP A 104 -16.10 -1.84 -8.17
CA ASP A 104 -15.38 -3.07 -7.81
C ASP A 104 -14.27 -2.79 -6.78
N ILE A 105 -13.53 -1.70 -6.96
CA ILE A 105 -12.49 -1.26 -6.00
C ILE A 105 -13.13 -1.04 -4.62
N HIS A 106 -14.23 -0.29 -4.54
CA HIS A 106 -14.94 -0.04 -3.30
C HIS A 106 -15.42 -1.35 -2.65
N THR A 107 -16.03 -2.25 -3.43
CA THR A 107 -16.47 -3.57 -2.94
C THR A 107 -15.32 -4.37 -2.34
N ARG A 108 -14.15 -4.40 -2.99
CA ARG A 108 -12.97 -5.09 -2.47
C ARG A 108 -12.46 -4.49 -1.16
N ILE A 109 -12.44 -3.15 -1.06
CA ILE A 109 -12.05 -2.49 0.19
C ILE A 109 -13.05 -2.80 1.31
N GLU A 110 -14.36 -2.82 1.02
CA GLU A 110 -15.41 -3.22 1.98
C GLU A 110 -15.23 -4.66 2.48
N GLU A 111 -14.83 -5.58 1.62
CA GLU A 111 -14.49 -6.96 1.98
C GLU A 111 -13.24 -7.02 2.87
N ASP A 112 -12.22 -6.23 2.56
CA ASP A 112 -11.02 -6.12 3.38
C ASP A 112 -11.34 -5.52 4.76
N VAL A 113 -12.23 -4.52 4.84
CA VAL A 113 -12.76 -3.99 6.12
C VAL A 113 -13.49 -5.08 6.91
N THR A 114 -14.29 -5.90 6.23
CA THR A 114 -14.97 -7.04 6.86
C THR A 114 -13.95 -8.02 7.44
N ALA A 115 -12.94 -8.39 6.67
CA ALA A 115 -11.90 -9.32 7.11
C ALA A 115 -11.10 -8.79 8.30
N MET A 116 -10.82 -7.48 8.34
CA MET A 116 -10.16 -6.84 9.49
C MET A 116 -11.05 -6.82 10.73
N TYR A 117 -12.35 -6.49 10.56
CA TYR A 117 -13.31 -6.49 11.66
C TYR A 117 -13.53 -7.87 12.26
N GLU A 118 -13.70 -8.89 11.42
CA GLU A 118 -13.89 -10.28 11.87
C GLU A 118 -12.58 -10.91 12.37
N GLY A 119 -11.46 -10.48 11.84
CA GLY A 119 -10.13 -10.99 12.18
C GLY A 119 -9.56 -10.45 13.49
N ASP A 120 -10.09 -9.35 14.04
CA ASP A 120 -9.61 -8.74 15.28
C ASP A 120 -10.70 -8.75 16.35
N PRO A 121 -10.59 -9.60 17.40
CA PRO A 121 -11.54 -9.63 18.51
C PRO A 121 -11.66 -8.29 19.28
N ALA A 122 -10.69 -7.39 19.15
CA ALA A 122 -10.71 -6.07 19.80
C ALA A 122 -11.56 -5.05 19.04
N ALA A 123 -11.80 -5.25 17.74
CA ALA A 123 -12.59 -4.33 16.91
C ALA A 123 -14.05 -4.25 17.38
N LYS A 124 -14.54 -3.03 17.62
CA LYS A 124 -15.90 -2.80 18.11
C LYS A 124 -16.92 -2.63 16.98
N SER A 125 -16.47 -2.14 15.81
CA SER A 125 -17.31 -1.90 14.64
C SER A 125 -16.48 -1.79 13.37
N ARG A 126 -17.14 -1.95 12.21
CA ARG A 126 -16.53 -1.67 10.90
C ARG A 126 -16.12 -0.19 10.78
N SER A 127 -16.92 0.73 11.34
CA SER A 127 -16.62 2.16 11.42
C SER A 127 -15.31 2.44 12.17
N GLU A 128 -15.04 1.71 13.26
CA GLU A 128 -13.75 1.81 13.97
C GLU A 128 -12.58 1.39 13.07
N VAL A 129 -12.73 0.29 12.34
CA VAL A 129 -11.70 -0.18 11.39
C VAL A 129 -11.38 0.90 10.35
N VAL A 130 -12.41 1.47 9.70
CA VAL A 130 -12.23 2.52 8.69
C VAL A 130 -11.53 3.77 9.27
N ARG A 131 -11.85 4.13 10.50
CA ARG A 131 -11.38 5.37 11.12
C ARG A 131 -10.00 5.26 11.77
N THR A 132 -9.58 4.06 12.17
CA THR A 132 -8.42 3.93 13.07
C THR A 132 -7.38 2.90 12.62
N TYR A 133 -7.73 1.92 11.76
CA TYR A 133 -6.79 0.86 11.40
C TYR A 133 -5.83 1.30 10.30
N PRO A 134 -4.51 1.21 10.53
CA PRO A 134 -3.53 1.52 9.48
C PRO A 134 -3.63 0.55 8.30
N GLY A 135 -4.04 -0.71 8.54
CA GLY A 135 -4.28 -1.71 7.50
C GLY A 135 -5.33 -1.26 6.49
N PHE A 136 -6.45 -0.66 6.95
CA PHE A 136 -7.47 -0.10 6.06
C PHE A 136 -6.87 0.94 5.09
N TYR A 137 -6.14 1.91 5.64
CA TYR A 137 -5.58 2.99 4.83
C TYR A 137 -4.59 2.48 3.78
N ALA A 138 -3.70 1.56 4.18
CA ALA A 138 -2.70 0.98 3.28
C ALA A 138 -3.34 0.10 2.17
N ILE A 139 -4.35 -0.71 2.52
CA ILE A 139 -5.04 -1.57 1.55
C ILE A 139 -5.88 -0.73 0.59
N ALA A 140 -6.60 0.29 1.07
CA ALA A 140 -7.37 1.19 0.21
C ALA A 140 -6.46 1.91 -0.82
N ALA A 141 -5.30 2.42 -0.37
CA ALA A 141 -4.30 3.00 -1.25
C ALA A 141 -3.79 1.98 -2.29
N TYR A 142 -3.48 0.76 -1.85
CA TYR A 142 -3.05 -0.30 -2.74
C TYR A 142 -4.12 -0.64 -3.80
N ARG A 143 -5.39 -0.85 -3.42
CA ARG A 143 -6.48 -1.20 -4.34
C ARG A 143 -6.63 -0.17 -5.45
N MET A 144 -6.63 1.13 -5.11
CA MET A 144 -6.71 2.22 -6.08
C MET A 144 -5.45 2.30 -6.95
N ALA A 145 -4.27 2.22 -6.36
CA ALA A 145 -2.99 2.27 -7.06
C ALA A 145 -2.80 1.08 -8.01
N HIS A 146 -3.20 -0.13 -7.58
CA HIS A 146 -3.14 -1.33 -8.40
C HIS A 146 -3.98 -1.21 -9.68
N GLN A 147 -5.19 -0.64 -9.58
CA GLN A 147 -6.03 -0.41 -10.74
C GLN A 147 -5.36 0.55 -11.74
N LEU A 148 -4.80 1.66 -11.28
CA LEU A 148 -4.07 2.59 -12.14
C LEU A 148 -2.84 1.93 -12.80
N LEU A 149 -2.10 1.11 -12.04
CA LEU A 149 -0.95 0.39 -12.58
C LEU A 149 -1.36 -0.61 -13.67
N LYS A 150 -2.47 -1.34 -13.49
CA LYS A 150 -3.05 -2.24 -14.50
C LYS A 150 -3.44 -1.52 -15.79
N GLN A 151 -3.80 -0.25 -15.70
CA GLN A 151 -4.07 0.61 -16.86
C GLN A 151 -2.80 1.16 -17.51
N GLY A 152 -1.61 0.81 -17.01
CA GLY A 152 -0.32 1.23 -17.55
C GLY A 152 0.23 2.54 -16.99
N VAL A 153 -0.42 3.14 -16.00
CA VAL A 153 0.09 4.32 -15.28
C VAL A 153 1.26 3.91 -14.38
N LYS A 154 2.41 4.60 -14.48
CA LYS A 154 3.65 4.11 -13.82
C LYS A 154 3.96 4.78 -12.48
N GLU A 155 3.97 6.11 -12.40
CA GLU A 155 4.48 6.84 -11.25
C GLU A 155 3.41 7.15 -10.20
N ILE A 156 2.23 7.57 -10.64
CA ILE A 156 1.11 7.92 -9.76
C ILE A 156 0.74 6.76 -8.81
N PRO A 157 0.62 5.49 -9.27
CA PRO A 157 0.37 4.36 -8.38
C PRO A 157 1.40 4.24 -7.25
N ARG A 158 2.68 4.42 -7.57
CA ARG A 158 3.75 4.33 -6.58
C ARG A 158 3.68 5.49 -5.58
N ILE A 159 3.39 6.72 -6.04
CA ILE A 159 3.22 7.87 -5.15
C ILE A 159 2.07 7.63 -4.15
N ILE A 160 0.95 7.05 -4.59
CA ILE A 160 -0.19 6.72 -3.71
C ILE A 160 0.24 5.72 -2.63
N THR A 161 0.90 4.62 -3.02
CA THR A 161 1.32 3.60 -2.05
C THR A 161 2.43 4.08 -1.13
N GLU A 162 3.38 4.89 -1.59
CA GLU A 162 4.41 5.50 -0.73
C GLU A 162 3.82 6.54 0.23
N HIS A 163 2.78 7.28 -0.19
CA HIS A 163 2.05 8.13 0.74
C HIS A 163 1.44 7.31 1.88
N ALA A 164 0.76 6.21 1.57
CA ALA A 164 0.20 5.32 2.59
C ALA A 164 1.29 4.69 3.47
N HIS A 165 2.40 4.24 2.87
CA HIS A 165 3.56 3.73 3.60
C HIS A 165 4.10 4.76 4.60
N SER A 166 4.25 6.02 4.20
CA SER A 166 4.70 7.11 5.09
C SER A 166 3.79 7.36 6.28
N LYS A 167 2.49 7.04 6.16
CA LYS A 167 1.48 7.24 7.22
C LYS A 167 1.31 6.04 8.14
N THR A 168 1.52 4.84 7.61
CA THR A 168 1.14 3.60 8.30
C THR A 168 2.33 2.71 8.67
N GLY A 169 3.49 2.91 8.02
CA GLY A 169 4.61 1.97 8.09
C GLY A 169 4.36 0.64 7.36
N ILE A 170 3.35 0.59 6.46
CA ILE A 170 2.98 -0.58 5.66
C ILE A 170 3.36 -0.32 4.21
N ASP A 171 4.34 -1.05 3.68
CA ASP A 171 4.80 -0.94 2.29
C ASP A 171 4.16 -2.03 1.42
N ILE A 172 3.19 -1.65 0.58
CA ILE A 172 2.59 -2.54 -0.41
C ILE A 172 2.92 -2.00 -1.81
N HIS A 173 3.70 -2.76 -2.58
CA HIS A 173 3.95 -2.37 -3.96
C HIS A 173 2.68 -2.49 -4.81
N PRO A 174 2.31 -1.48 -5.64
CA PRO A 174 1.07 -1.51 -6.41
C PRO A 174 1.03 -2.64 -7.45
N GLY A 175 2.16 -3.24 -7.79
CA GLY A 175 2.27 -4.41 -8.68
C GLY A 175 1.94 -5.75 -8.03
N ALA A 176 1.86 -5.84 -6.72
CA ALA A 176 1.44 -7.07 -6.04
C ALA A 176 0.02 -7.46 -6.48
N THR A 177 -0.26 -8.76 -6.52
CA THR A 177 -1.61 -9.28 -6.78
C THR A 177 -2.19 -9.77 -5.46
N ILE A 178 -3.26 -9.12 -4.98
CA ILE A 178 -3.88 -9.45 -3.69
C ILE A 178 -5.36 -9.80 -3.92
N GLY A 179 -5.76 -10.97 -3.46
CA GLY A 179 -7.12 -11.50 -3.51
C GLY A 179 -8.11 -10.72 -2.65
N ARG A 180 -9.25 -11.31 -2.33
CA ARG A 180 -10.37 -10.71 -1.59
C ARG A 180 -10.23 -11.00 -0.10
N HIS A 181 -10.91 -10.20 0.74
CA HIS A 181 -10.92 -10.37 2.21
C HIS A 181 -9.51 -10.39 2.83
N PHE A 182 -8.63 -9.54 2.33
CA PHE A 182 -7.26 -9.44 2.84
C PHE A 182 -7.22 -8.66 4.15
N CYS A 183 -6.57 -9.22 5.16
CA CYS A 183 -6.48 -8.64 6.49
C CYS A 183 -5.02 -8.33 6.85
N ILE A 184 -4.74 -7.07 7.19
CA ILE A 184 -3.49 -6.66 7.85
C ILE A 184 -3.84 -6.24 9.27
N ASP A 185 -3.30 -6.95 10.26
CA ASP A 185 -3.47 -6.67 11.68
C ASP A 185 -2.23 -5.95 12.22
N HIS A 186 -2.42 -4.82 12.93
CA HIS A 186 -1.39 -3.86 13.34
C HIS A 186 -0.63 -3.25 12.15
N GLY A 187 0.11 -4.02 11.44
CA GLY A 187 0.68 -3.77 10.12
C GLY A 187 2.03 -3.07 10.07
N THR A 188 2.46 -2.33 11.10
CA THR A 188 3.75 -1.61 11.07
C THR A 188 4.89 -2.51 10.66
N GLY A 189 5.67 -2.10 9.65
CA GLY A 189 6.81 -2.85 9.15
C GLY A 189 6.47 -3.99 8.19
N VAL A 190 5.22 -4.11 7.76
CA VAL A 190 4.85 -5.03 6.67
C VAL A 190 5.47 -4.55 5.35
N VAL A 191 6.06 -5.48 4.59
CA VAL A 191 6.58 -5.24 3.24
C VAL A 191 6.04 -6.29 2.28
N ILE A 192 5.31 -5.86 1.25
CA ILE A 192 4.77 -6.71 0.18
C ILE A 192 5.38 -6.27 -1.15
N GLY A 193 6.30 -7.09 -1.67
CA GLY A 193 7.05 -6.79 -2.90
C GLY A 193 6.21 -6.93 -4.18
N GLU A 194 6.69 -6.31 -5.25
CA GLU A 194 6.01 -6.10 -6.54
C GLU A 194 5.36 -7.33 -7.15
N THR A 195 6.04 -8.47 -7.13
CA THR A 195 5.56 -9.70 -7.78
C THR A 195 4.97 -10.70 -6.79
N SER A 196 4.62 -10.25 -5.57
CA SER A 196 3.89 -11.08 -4.61
C SER A 196 2.52 -11.45 -5.16
N VAL A 197 2.09 -12.69 -4.89
CA VAL A 197 0.73 -13.15 -5.16
C VAL A 197 0.13 -13.61 -3.85
N ILE A 198 -1.01 -13.04 -3.48
CA ILE A 198 -1.71 -13.32 -2.23
C ILE A 198 -3.14 -13.72 -2.59
N GLY A 199 -3.57 -14.90 -2.15
CA GLY A 199 -4.91 -15.44 -2.36
C GLY A 199 -5.99 -14.74 -1.54
N ASP A 200 -7.16 -15.35 -1.50
CA ASP A 200 -8.30 -14.86 -0.75
C ASP A 200 -8.21 -15.22 0.74
N HIS A 201 -8.80 -14.39 1.61
CA HIS A 201 -8.88 -14.60 3.07
C HIS A 201 -7.50 -14.77 3.74
N VAL A 202 -6.47 -14.16 3.21
CA VAL A 202 -5.14 -14.18 3.83
C VAL A 202 -5.06 -13.13 4.93
N LYS A 203 -4.49 -13.51 6.09
CA LYS A 203 -4.22 -12.61 7.21
C LYS A 203 -2.73 -12.50 7.48
N ILE A 204 -2.21 -11.28 7.59
CA ILE A 204 -0.83 -11.02 7.97
C ILE A 204 -0.74 -10.04 9.13
N TYR A 205 0.30 -10.19 9.93
CA TYR A 205 0.57 -9.35 11.09
C TYR A 205 1.76 -8.40 10.86
N GLN A 206 1.99 -7.50 11.79
CA GLN A 206 3.08 -6.53 11.73
C GLN A 206 4.44 -7.18 11.46
N GLY A 207 5.31 -6.45 10.74
CA GLY A 207 6.68 -6.87 10.46
C GLY A 207 6.84 -8.03 9.47
N VAL A 208 5.74 -8.51 8.87
CA VAL A 208 5.82 -9.56 7.84
C VAL A 208 6.48 -9.01 6.58
N THR A 209 7.43 -9.75 6.03
CA THR A 209 8.11 -9.42 4.77
C THR A 209 7.86 -10.49 3.72
N LEU A 210 7.25 -10.11 2.59
CA LEU A 210 7.17 -10.91 1.37
C LEU A 210 8.17 -10.34 0.36
N GLY A 211 9.40 -10.86 0.38
CA GLY A 211 10.56 -10.27 -0.27
C GLY A 211 11.19 -11.13 -1.35
N ALA A 212 12.21 -10.56 -2.02
CA ALA A 212 13.07 -11.29 -2.95
C ALA A 212 14.32 -11.83 -2.24
N LEU A 213 14.89 -12.94 -2.71
CA LEU A 213 16.15 -13.50 -2.18
C LEU A 213 17.37 -12.65 -2.58
N SER A 214 17.47 -12.31 -3.85
CA SER A 214 18.48 -11.40 -4.40
C SER A 214 17.94 -10.82 -5.70
N VAL A 215 18.32 -9.61 -6.06
CA VAL A 215 17.85 -8.96 -7.29
C VAL A 215 19.03 -8.35 -8.04
N ASN A 216 19.29 -8.86 -9.25
CA ASN A 216 20.02 -8.11 -10.26
C ASN A 216 19.01 -7.25 -11.05
N LYS A 217 19.38 -6.04 -11.46
CA LYS A 217 18.48 -5.14 -12.20
C LYS A 217 17.92 -5.78 -13.49
N GLU A 218 18.67 -6.70 -14.09
CA GLU A 218 18.28 -7.45 -15.30
C GLU A 218 17.11 -8.42 -15.05
N ASP A 219 16.92 -8.88 -13.80
CA ASP A 219 15.86 -9.81 -13.41
C ASP A 219 14.63 -9.10 -12.79
N ALA A 220 14.61 -7.77 -12.82
CA ALA A 220 13.54 -6.98 -12.16
C ALA A 220 12.13 -7.29 -12.69
N SER A 221 11.97 -7.76 -13.93
CA SER A 221 10.69 -8.14 -14.53
C SER A 221 10.22 -9.56 -14.19
N ARG A 222 11.08 -10.39 -13.58
CA ARG A 222 10.75 -11.78 -13.25
C ARG A 222 10.01 -11.88 -11.91
N LYS A 223 9.23 -12.96 -11.75
CA LYS A 223 8.64 -13.35 -10.47
C LYS A 223 9.78 -13.56 -9.45
N ARG A 224 9.82 -12.72 -8.39
CA ARG A 224 10.88 -12.73 -7.37
C ARG A 224 10.38 -12.70 -5.93
N HIS A 225 9.08 -12.50 -5.74
CA HIS A 225 8.42 -12.47 -4.44
C HIS A 225 7.48 -13.69 -4.28
N PRO A 226 7.23 -14.15 -3.06
CA PRO A 226 6.49 -15.38 -2.80
C PRO A 226 5.03 -15.32 -3.22
N THR A 227 4.41 -16.50 -3.19
CA THR A 227 2.96 -16.72 -3.33
C THR A 227 2.41 -17.24 -2.01
N LEU A 228 1.36 -16.60 -1.50
CA LEU A 228 0.51 -17.11 -0.42
C LEU A 228 -0.82 -17.56 -1.04
N GLU A 229 -1.20 -18.82 -0.85
CA GLU A 229 -2.51 -19.32 -1.28
C GLU A 229 -3.62 -18.88 -0.31
N ASP A 230 -4.87 -19.29 -0.59
CA ASP A 230 -6.03 -18.89 0.18
C ASP A 230 -5.96 -19.28 1.67
N HIS A 231 -6.55 -18.48 2.54
CA HIS A 231 -6.65 -18.73 3.98
C HIS A 231 -5.30 -18.92 4.70
N VAL A 232 -4.21 -18.42 4.15
CA VAL A 232 -2.90 -18.43 4.84
C VAL A 232 -2.88 -17.37 5.93
N VAL A 233 -2.33 -17.74 7.09
CA VAL A 233 -2.08 -16.80 8.20
C VAL A 233 -0.57 -16.68 8.44
N VAL A 234 -0.05 -15.45 8.42
CA VAL A 234 1.38 -15.15 8.65
C VAL A 234 1.53 -14.26 9.86
N TYR A 235 2.09 -14.81 10.93
CA TYR A 235 2.28 -14.08 12.19
C TYR A 235 3.48 -13.13 12.17
N ALA A 236 3.51 -12.27 13.18
CA ALA A 236 4.39 -11.12 13.31
C ALA A 236 5.87 -11.43 13.03
N GLY A 237 6.54 -10.56 12.25
CA GLY A 237 7.97 -10.63 11.99
C GLY A 237 8.41 -11.77 11.08
N ALA A 238 7.50 -12.59 10.56
CA ALA A 238 7.89 -13.65 9.63
C ALA A 238 8.39 -13.06 8.30
N THR A 239 9.45 -13.69 7.76
CA THR A 239 10.07 -13.30 6.49
C THR A 239 9.99 -14.45 5.50
N ILE A 240 9.32 -14.23 4.37
CA ILE A 240 9.12 -15.22 3.31
C ILE A 240 9.74 -14.65 2.03
N LEU A 241 10.71 -15.36 1.45
CA LEU A 241 11.51 -14.85 0.34
C LEU A 241 11.50 -15.81 -0.86
N GLY A 242 11.55 -15.21 -2.06
CA GLY A 242 11.81 -15.92 -3.31
C GLY A 242 10.58 -16.16 -4.17
N GLY A 243 10.72 -16.00 -5.49
CA GLY A 243 9.62 -16.11 -6.46
C GLY A 243 9.03 -17.49 -6.61
N GLU A 244 9.83 -18.52 -6.34
CA GLU A 244 9.40 -19.92 -6.39
C GLU A 244 8.79 -20.40 -5.06
N THR A 245 8.85 -19.57 -4.00
CA THR A 245 8.31 -19.92 -2.69
C THR A 245 6.80 -19.78 -2.68
N VAL A 246 6.09 -20.90 -2.43
CA VAL A 246 4.63 -20.97 -2.31
C VAL A 246 4.26 -21.46 -0.92
N ILE A 247 3.43 -20.71 -0.24
CA ILE A 247 2.82 -21.13 1.03
C ILE A 247 1.42 -21.67 0.69
N GLY A 248 1.24 -22.98 0.84
CA GLY A 248 0.00 -23.66 0.49
C GLY A 248 -1.18 -23.23 1.37
N HIS A 249 -2.38 -23.33 0.83
CA HIS A 249 -3.61 -22.87 1.43
C HIS A 249 -3.83 -23.40 2.87
N HIS A 250 -4.53 -22.62 3.69
CA HIS A 250 -4.84 -22.94 5.10
C HIS A 250 -3.60 -23.19 5.98
N SER A 251 -2.41 -22.75 5.54
CA SER A 251 -1.18 -22.87 6.34
C SER A 251 -1.03 -21.70 7.31
N VAL A 252 -0.36 -21.98 8.42
CA VAL A 252 -0.04 -20.99 9.45
C VAL A 252 1.47 -20.87 9.58
N ILE A 253 2.01 -19.67 9.38
CA ILE A 253 3.42 -19.33 9.56
C ILE A 253 3.57 -18.55 10.85
N GLY A 254 4.25 -19.14 11.82
CA GLY A 254 4.50 -18.56 13.14
C GLY A 254 5.40 -17.32 13.10
N GLY A 255 5.39 -16.59 14.22
CA GLY A 255 6.17 -15.36 14.33
C GLY A 255 7.68 -15.57 14.18
N ASN A 256 8.34 -14.58 13.55
CA ASN A 256 9.79 -14.56 13.30
C ASN A 256 10.33 -15.75 12.49
N VAL A 257 9.48 -16.50 11.82
CA VAL A 257 9.91 -17.60 10.94
C VAL A 257 10.54 -17.03 9.66
N TRP A 258 11.69 -17.60 9.27
CA TRP A 258 12.38 -17.26 8.03
C TRP A 258 12.25 -18.39 7.02
N LEU A 259 11.56 -18.13 5.88
CA LEU A 259 11.32 -19.12 4.83
C LEU A 259 11.88 -18.69 3.49
N THR A 260 12.55 -19.62 2.82
CA THR A 260 13.05 -19.50 1.45
C THR A 260 12.63 -20.67 0.57
N ARG A 261 11.71 -21.50 1.06
CA ARG A 261 11.18 -22.69 0.36
C ARG A 261 9.69 -22.81 0.59
N SER A 262 9.03 -23.46 -0.35
CA SER A 262 7.60 -23.71 -0.30
C SER A 262 7.17 -24.59 0.89
N VAL A 263 5.96 -24.33 1.35
CA VAL A 263 5.29 -25.05 2.45
C VAL A 263 4.04 -25.69 1.89
N PRO A 264 3.81 -27.01 2.07
CA PRO A 264 2.59 -27.67 1.63
C PRO A 264 1.32 -27.07 2.26
N PRO A 265 0.15 -27.24 1.66
CA PRO A 265 -1.12 -26.84 2.27
C PRO A 265 -1.34 -27.44 3.67
N LEU A 266 -2.18 -26.79 4.47
CA LEU A 266 -2.59 -27.23 5.82
C LEU A 266 -1.43 -27.39 6.81
N SER A 267 -0.29 -26.72 6.56
CA SER A 267 0.91 -26.82 7.40
C SER A 267 0.93 -25.75 8.48
N LYS A 268 1.52 -26.11 9.63
CA LYS A 268 1.82 -25.16 10.72
C LYS A 268 3.31 -25.11 10.95
N ILE A 269 3.93 -23.97 10.68
CA ILE A 269 5.38 -23.76 10.80
C ILE A 269 5.63 -22.80 11.97
N TYR A 270 6.46 -23.21 12.92
CA TYR A 270 6.83 -22.41 14.07
C TYR A 270 8.34 -22.37 14.25
N TYR A 271 8.84 -21.28 14.83
CA TYR A 271 10.22 -21.20 15.27
C TYR A 271 10.40 -22.04 16.55
N GLN A 272 11.47 -22.83 16.60
CA GLN A 272 11.80 -23.64 17.75
C GLN A 272 12.95 -23.00 18.54
N ALA A 273 12.69 -22.58 19.78
CA ALA A 273 13.74 -22.10 20.68
C ALA A 273 14.29 -23.25 21.53
N LYS A 274 15.61 -23.28 21.70
CA LYS A 274 16.28 -24.14 22.67
C LYS A 274 16.68 -23.31 23.87
N MET A 275 16.28 -23.74 25.07
CA MET A 275 16.70 -23.10 26.32
C MET A 275 17.86 -23.89 26.94
N PHE A 276 18.92 -23.21 27.29
CA PHE A 276 20.07 -23.80 28.00
C PHE A 276 20.01 -23.32 29.44
N ASN A 277 19.90 -24.22 30.39
CA ASN A 277 20.15 -23.94 31.81
C ASN A 277 21.66 -23.97 32.07
N GLY A 278 22.22 -22.91 32.64
CA GLY A 278 23.66 -22.70 32.78
C GLY A 278 24.44 -23.76 33.54
N ASP A 279 23.79 -24.67 34.28
CA ASP A 279 24.42 -25.69 35.11
C ASP A 279 24.28 -27.12 34.57
N THR A 280 23.57 -27.34 33.48
CA THR A 280 23.40 -28.68 32.88
C THR A 280 23.62 -28.63 31.37
N ASN A 281 24.35 -29.59 30.82
CA ASN A 281 24.44 -29.80 29.37
C ASN A 281 23.13 -30.34 28.76
N GLU A 282 22.04 -30.29 29.47
CA GLU A 282 20.71 -30.71 28.99
C GLU A 282 20.00 -29.56 28.27
N THR A 283 19.61 -29.84 27.05
CA THR A 283 18.87 -28.93 26.19
C THR A 283 17.38 -29.28 26.29
N ASP A 284 16.59 -28.45 26.95
CA ASP A 284 15.14 -28.57 26.90
C ASP A 284 14.62 -28.11 25.56
N LEU A 285 14.03 -29.04 24.82
CA LEU A 285 13.37 -28.78 23.55
C LEU A 285 11.91 -28.37 23.83
N VAL A 286 11.60 -27.09 23.74
CA VAL A 286 10.20 -26.62 23.88
C VAL A 286 9.49 -26.87 22.54
N VAL A 287 8.73 -27.96 22.47
CA VAL A 287 7.84 -28.27 21.32
C VAL A 287 6.45 -27.78 21.65
N PHE A 288 6.02 -26.69 21.01
CA PHE A 288 4.62 -26.27 21.06
C PHE A 288 3.80 -27.20 20.14
N ARG A 289 3.11 -28.20 20.70
CA ARG A 289 2.09 -28.95 19.99
C ARG A 289 0.77 -28.19 20.18
N SER A 290 0.12 -27.79 19.09
CA SER A 290 -1.28 -27.40 19.18
C SER A 290 -2.07 -28.62 19.57
N HIS A 291 -2.82 -28.56 20.69
CA HIS A 291 -3.89 -29.52 20.93
C HIS A 291 -4.96 -29.31 19.86
N GLU A 292 -5.43 -30.41 19.27
CA GLU A 292 -6.53 -30.48 18.32
C GLU A 292 -7.81 -29.87 18.92
#